data_d84cb14f2b68cf8d99c0d08142519c21
#
_entry.id   d84cb14f2b68cf8d99c0d08142519c21
#
_cell.length_a   1.000
_cell.length_b   1.000
_cell.length_c   1.000
_cell.angle_alpha   90.00
_cell.angle_beta   90.00
_cell.angle_gamma   90.00
#
_symmetry.space_group_name_H-M   'P 1'
#
loop_
_entity.id
_entity.type
_entity.pdbx_description
1 polymer ?
#
loop_
_entity_poly.entity_id
_entity_poly.type
_entity_poly.pdbx_seq_one_letter_code
_entity_poly.pdbx_strand_id
1 'polypeptide(L)'
;AQESRGLGDVYKRQIYGGTYNWLEHTFSEYGVTTKFVDPDEENAFENAIDENTKAVFIESLGNPNSNIIDIEEVANIAHSHKIPLVIDSTFATPYLLRPFEYGADIVVHSATKFIGGHGTALGGVIVESGKFDWAASGKFPQFSEPNASYHGAVFTEAAPGAALVTYVRAILLRDTGATLSPFHAFMFLQGLETLSLRVERHVENALKVVDFLSKNPKVENVNHPSLPDSKYNALYKKYFPKGAGSIFTFEIKGDAETAKKFIDHLEVFSLLANVADVKSLAIHPASTTHSQLSEAELAEQGIKPNTIRLSIGTENIDDIIYDLQEAFDSLDD
;
A
#
# COMPACT_ATOMS: atom_id res chain seq x y z
N ALA A 1 -6.92 -33.81 -14.23
CA ALA A 1 -6.67 -33.01 -13.04
C ALA A 1 -5.23 -33.28 -12.59
N GLN A 2 -4.30 -32.45 -13.00
CA GLN A 2 -3.00 -32.39 -12.37
C GLN A 2 -3.21 -31.79 -10.99
N GLU A 3 -2.71 -32.46 -9.97
CA GLU A 3 -2.65 -31.93 -8.61
C GLU A 3 -1.98 -30.56 -8.67
N SER A 4 -2.78 -29.50 -8.54
CA SER A 4 -2.25 -28.18 -8.27
C SER A 4 -1.71 -28.21 -6.84
N ARG A 5 -0.42 -28.45 -6.71
CA ARG A 5 0.29 -28.20 -5.45
C ARG A 5 0.15 -26.72 -5.19
N GLY A 6 -0.59 -26.37 -4.13
CA GLY A 6 -0.88 -24.99 -3.82
C GLY A 6 0.37 -24.14 -3.83
N LEU A 7 0.36 -23.09 -4.63
CA LEU A 7 1.39 -22.07 -4.60
C LEU A 7 1.14 -21.25 -3.33
N GLY A 8 2.12 -21.16 -2.43
CA GLY A 8 2.00 -20.42 -1.19
C GLY A 8 2.67 -19.06 -1.30
N ASP A 9 1.97 -18.03 -0.85
CA ASP A 9 2.54 -16.68 -0.70
C ASP A 9 2.37 -16.23 0.76
N VAL A 10 3.34 -15.48 1.28
CA VAL A 10 3.30 -14.93 2.64
C VAL A 10 3.04 -13.44 2.57
N TYR A 11 2.02 -12.98 3.28
CA TYR A 11 1.53 -11.60 3.22
C TYR A 11 1.39 -10.99 4.61
N LYS A 12 1.58 -9.69 4.68
CA LYS A 12 1.23 -8.89 5.84
C LYS A 12 -0.30 -8.85 6.04
N ARG A 13 -0.77 -9.01 7.28
CA ARG A 13 -2.20 -9.00 7.64
C ARG A 13 -2.92 -7.68 7.35
N GLN A 14 -2.20 -6.56 7.32
CA GLN A 14 -2.73 -5.22 7.04
C GLN A 14 -2.27 -4.74 5.66
N ILE A 15 -3.06 -5.04 4.63
CA ILE A 15 -2.88 -4.60 3.24
C ILE A 15 -4.17 -4.00 2.70
N TYR A 16 -4.09 -3.38 1.52
CA TYR A 16 -5.25 -2.86 0.82
C TYR A 16 -6.37 -3.90 0.73
N GLY A 17 -7.59 -3.52 1.13
CA GLY A 17 -8.72 -4.44 1.25
C GLY A 17 -9.04 -5.25 -0.02
N GLY A 18 -8.86 -4.65 -1.20
CA GLY A 18 -9.03 -5.36 -2.47
C GLY A 18 -7.96 -6.45 -2.69
N THR A 19 -6.73 -6.19 -2.31
CA THR A 19 -5.64 -7.17 -2.35
C THR A 19 -5.89 -8.28 -1.34
N TYR A 20 -6.29 -7.93 -0.11
CA TYR A 20 -6.64 -8.90 0.92
C TYR A 20 -7.74 -9.86 0.44
N ASN A 21 -8.86 -9.30 -0.04
CA ASN A 21 -9.99 -10.09 -0.50
C ASN A 21 -9.62 -11.02 -1.68
N TRP A 22 -8.78 -10.51 -2.60
CA TRP A 22 -8.32 -11.30 -3.73
C TRP A 22 -7.44 -12.46 -3.31
N LEU A 23 -6.53 -12.24 -2.37
CA LEU A 23 -5.60 -13.23 -1.85
C LEU A 23 -6.31 -14.27 -0.96
N GLU A 24 -7.20 -13.83 -0.07
CA GLU A 24 -7.89 -14.71 0.88
C GLU A 24 -8.92 -15.59 0.18
N HIS A 25 -9.68 -15.02 -0.76
CA HIS A 25 -10.83 -15.69 -1.35
C HIS A 25 -10.60 -16.11 -2.80
N THR A 26 -10.30 -15.16 -3.68
CA THR A 26 -10.26 -15.42 -5.12
C THR A 26 -9.07 -16.29 -5.53
N PHE A 27 -7.90 -16.08 -4.96
CA PHE A 27 -6.71 -16.87 -5.29
C PHE A 27 -6.82 -18.34 -4.89
N SER A 28 -7.55 -18.65 -3.83
CA SER A 28 -7.79 -20.02 -3.42
C SER A 28 -8.51 -20.84 -4.51
N GLU A 29 -9.38 -20.20 -5.29
CA GLU A 29 -10.07 -20.82 -6.43
C GLU A 29 -9.10 -21.18 -7.59
N TYR A 30 -7.95 -20.49 -7.68
CA TYR A 30 -6.89 -20.77 -8.64
C TYR A 30 -5.79 -21.69 -8.08
N GLY A 31 -5.98 -22.26 -6.88
CA GLY A 31 -5.04 -23.17 -6.25
C GLY A 31 -3.83 -22.46 -5.61
N VAL A 32 -3.93 -21.18 -5.34
CA VAL A 32 -2.93 -20.41 -4.58
C VAL A 32 -3.37 -20.29 -3.13
N THR A 33 -2.49 -20.66 -2.20
CA THR A 33 -2.72 -20.52 -0.76
C THR A 33 -1.98 -19.30 -0.23
N THR A 34 -2.65 -18.48 0.54
CA THR A 34 -2.07 -17.29 1.18
C THR A 34 -1.93 -17.50 2.68
N LYS A 35 -0.79 -17.11 3.23
CA LYS A 35 -0.55 -17.06 4.68
C LYS A 35 -0.39 -15.61 5.11
N PHE A 36 -1.32 -15.12 5.92
CA PHE A 36 -1.23 -13.77 6.48
C PHE A 36 -0.47 -13.81 7.81
N VAL A 37 0.49 -12.90 7.95
CA VAL A 37 1.33 -12.78 9.15
C VAL A 37 1.17 -11.41 9.79
N ASP A 38 1.35 -11.34 11.10
CA ASP A 38 1.53 -10.08 11.81
C ASP A 38 3.02 -9.73 11.78
N PRO A 39 3.43 -8.63 11.14
CA PRO A 39 4.83 -8.25 11.03
C PRO A 39 5.44 -7.82 12.36
N ASP A 40 4.63 -7.57 13.37
CA ASP A 40 5.09 -7.20 14.72
C ASP A 40 5.39 -8.46 15.59
N GLU A 41 5.06 -9.67 15.13
CA GLU A 41 5.44 -10.92 15.78
C GLU A 41 6.86 -11.32 15.36
N GLU A 42 7.63 -11.80 16.33
CA GLU A 42 9.01 -12.22 16.10
C GLU A 42 9.08 -13.39 15.11
N ASN A 43 9.94 -13.28 14.11
CA ASN A 43 10.14 -14.28 13.04
C ASN A 43 8.88 -14.64 12.24
N ALA A 44 7.87 -13.77 12.20
CA ALA A 44 6.59 -14.06 11.57
C ALA A 44 6.74 -14.50 10.09
N PHE A 45 7.54 -13.78 9.30
CA PHE A 45 7.79 -14.13 7.90
C PHE A 45 8.57 -15.45 7.76
N GLU A 46 9.64 -15.63 8.54
CA GLU A 46 10.46 -16.84 8.51
C GLU A 46 9.63 -18.09 8.84
N ASN A 47 8.80 -18.01 9.88
CA ASN A 47 7.95 -19.14 10.33
C ASN A 47 6.83 -19.47 9.33
N ALA A 48 6.41 -18.52 8.50
CA ALA A 48 5.33 -18.71 7.53
C ALA A 48 5.81 -19.30 6.19
N ILE A 49 7.09 -19.12 5.86
CA ILE A 49 7.66 -19.59 4.59
C ILE A 49 7.85 -21.11 4.62
N ASP A 50 7.46 -21.78 3.54
CA ASP A 50 7.68 -23.20 3.31
C ASP A 50 8.22 -23.47 1.88
N GLU A 51 8.38 -24.75 1.54
CA GLU A 51 8.90 -25.17 0.22
C GLU A 51 8.01 -24.72 -0.95
N ASN A 52 6.70 -24.55 -0.72
CA ASN A 52 5.73 -24.17 -1.74
C ASN A 52 5.60 -22.64 -1.87
N THR A 53 6.14 -21.88 -0.93
CA THR A 53 6.09 -20.42 -0.95
C THR A 53 6.82 -19.88 -2.18
N LYS A 54 6.17 -18.96 -2.91
CA LYS A 54 6.68 -18.37 -4.17
C LYS A 54 7.09 -16.90 -4.00
N ALA A 55 6.49 -16.17 -3.10
CA ALA A 55 6.82 -14.77 -2.89
C ALA A 55 6.48 -14.34 -1.47
N VAL A 56 7.11 -13.26 -1.02
CA VAL A 56 6.67 -12.45 0.11
C VAL A 56 6.14 -11.14 -0.45
N PHE A 57 4.98 -10.70 0.05
CA PHE A 57 4.37 -9.44 -0.34
C PHE A 57 4.14 -8.55 0.88
N ILE A 58 4.54 -7.29 0.78
CA ILE A 58 4.30 -6.28 1.81
C ILE A 58 3.88 -4.95 1.20
N GLU A 59 3.28 -4.07 2.00
CA GLU A 59 3.14 -2.66 1.67
C GLU A 59 4.24 -1.85 2.36
N SER A 60 4.83 -0.90 1.64
CA SER A 60 5.87 -0.01 2.19
C SER A 60 5.33 0.92 3.28
N LEU A 61 4.08 1.35 3.13
CA LEU A 61 3.28 2.08 4.10
C LEU A 61 1.90 1.46 4.18
N GLY A 62 1.53 0.97 5.34
CA GLY A 62 0.26 0.28 5.53
C GLY A 62 -0.95 1.22 5.57
N ASN A 63 -2.08 0.73 5.11
CA ASN A 63 -3.38 1.39 5.16
C ASN A 63 -4.27 0.68 6.19
N PRO A 64 -4.90 1.36 7.14
CA PRO A 64 -5.00 2.82 7.27
C PRO A 64 -3.96 3.47 8.20
N ASN A 65 -3.20 2.71 8.97
CA ASN A 65 -2.45 3.19 10.14
C ASN A 65 -1.01 3.62 9.87
N SER A 66 -0.58 3.73 8.60
CA SER A 66 0.78 4.17 8.21
C SER A 66 1.92 3.38 8.88
N ASN A 67 1.70 2.10 9.18
CA ASN A 67 2.72 1.23 9.75
C ASN A 67 3.81 0.92 8.72
N ILE A 68 5.04 0.77 9.20
CA ILE A 68 6.24 0.55 8.40
C ILE A 68 6.85 -0.80 8.77
N ILE A 69 7.31 -1.55 7.76
CA ILE A 69 8.03 -2.82 7.93
C ILE A 69 9.51 -2.59 7.61
N ASP A 70 10.40 -3.33 8.28
CA ASP A 70 11.82 -3.34 7.90
C ASP A 70 12.00 -4.11 6.59
N ILE A 71 12.11 -3.36 5.49
CA ILE A 71 12.20 -3.91 4.13
C ILE A 71 13.45 -4.77 3.96
N GLU A 72 14.61 -4.34 4.50
CA GLU A 72 15.86 -5.08 4.38
C GLU A 72 15.80 -6.41 5.11
N GLU A 73 15.18 -6.45 6.28
CA GLU A 73 14.98 -7.69 7.03
C GLU A 73 14.13 -8.68 6.23
N VAL A 74 12.96 -8.25 5.75
CA VAL A 74 12.06 -9.12 4.98
C VAL A 74 12.69 -9.55 3.65
N ALA A 75 13.45 -8.67 2.98
CA ALA A 75 14.20 -9.02 1.78
C ALA A 75 15.23 -10.14 2.04
N ASN A 76 15.98 -10.01 3.13
CA ASN A 76 16.97 -11.03 3.52
C ASN A 76 16.31 -12.38 3.80
N ILE A 77 15.17 -12.39 4.49
CA ILE A 77 14.38 -13.60 4.74
C ILE A 77 13.92 -14.20 3.40
N ALA A 78 13.25 -13.44 2.54
CA ALA A 78 12.77 -13.93 1.26
C ALA A 78 13.91 -14.51 0.40
N HIS A 79 15.03 -13.82 0.31
CA HIS A 79 16.19 -14.26 -0.48
C HIS A 79 16.87 -15.51 0.10
N SER A 80 16.89 -15.70 1.42
CA SER A 80 17.41 -16.92 2.03
C SER A 80 16.64 -18.17 1.58
N HIS A 81 15.33 -18.00 1.30
CA HIS A 81 14.44 -19.03 0.76
C HIS A 81 14.35 -19.04 -0.77
N LYS A 82 15.16 -18.22 -1.46
CA LYS A 82 15.21 -18.09 -2.93
C LYS A 82 13.85 -17.68 -3.53
N ILE A 83 13.12 -16.83 -2.86
CA ILE A 83 11.86 -16.25 -3.33
C ILE A 83 11.96 -14.72 -3.39
N PRO A 84 11.25 -14.05 -4.31
CA PRO A 84 11.28 -12.61 -4.44
C PRO A 84 10.48 -11.91 -3.35
N LEU A 85 10.91 -10.70 -3.00
CA LEU A 85 10.12 -9.74 -2.24
C LEU A 85 9.38 -8.80 -3.18
N VAL A 86 8.05 -8.79 -3.07
CA VAL A 86 7.13 -7.90 -3.79
C VAL A 86 6.65 -6.82 -2.84
N ILE A 87 6.77 -5.56 -3.26
CA ILE A 87 6.33 -4.42 -2.43
C ILE A 87 5.30 -3.59 -3.17
N ASP A 88 4.13 -3.43 -2.56
CA ASP A 88 3.21 -2.35 -2.95
C ASP A 88 3.72 -1.04 -2.33
N SER A 89 4.19 -0.15 -3.17
CA SER A 89 4.72 1.15 -2.77
C SER A 89 3.83 2.32 -3.22
N THR A 90 2.52 2.05 -3.29
CA THR A 90 1.52 3.03 -3.73
C THR A 90 1.54 4.31 -2.89
N PHE A 91 1.61 4.19 -1.56
CA PHE A 91 1.55 5.35 -0.65
C PHE A 91 2.88 6.08 -0.54
N ALA A 92 3.99 5.36 -0.61
CA ALA A 92 5.30 5.97 -0.59
C ALA A 92 5.65 6.67 -1.91
N THR A 93 5.14 6.18 -3.02
CA THR A 93 5.52 6.61 -4.38
C THR A 93 7.03 6.41 -4.65
N PRO A 94 7.50 6.43 -5.89
CA PRO A 94 8.94 6.36 -6.16
C PRO A 94 9.71 7.62 -5.71
N TYR A 95 9.00 8.67 -5.28
CA TYR A 95 9.60 9.89 -4.79
C TYR A 95 10.05 9.82 -3.33
N LEU A 96 9.21 9.24 -2.45
CA LEU A 96 9.53 9.13 -1.01
C LEU A 96 10.39 7.92 -0.69
N LEU A 97 10.17 6.80 -1.40
CA LEU A 97 10.88 5.54 -1.16
C LEU A 97 11.19 4.83 -2.48
N ARG A 98 12.40 4.31 -2.60
CA ARG A 98 12.83 3.43 -3.68
C ARG A 98 13.17 2.05 -3.11
N PRO A 99 12.18 1.12 -3.03
CA PRO A 99 12.36 -0.16 -2.34
C PRO A 99 13.49 -1.03 -2.89
N PHE A 100 13.87 -0.86 -4.17
CA PHE A 100 15.00 -1.58 -4.77
C PHE A 100 16.36 -1.28 -4.13
N GLU A 101 16.49 -0.15 -3.45
CA GLU A 101 17.69 0.21 -2.68
C GLU A 101 17.81 -0.61 -1.39
N TYR A 102 16.70 -1.23 -0.97
CA TYR A 102 16.56 -2.00 0.26
C TYR A 102 16.25 -3.49 0.03
N GLY A 103 16.48 -3.98 -1.19
CA GLY A 103 16.39 -5.42 -1.50
C GLY A 103 15.06 -5.90 -2.09
N ALA A 104 14.11 -5.02 -2.38
CA ALA A 104 12.91 -5.42 -3.10
C ALA A 104 13.25 -5.92 -4.53
N ASP A 105 12.53 -6.91 -5.01
CA ASP A 105 12.71 -7.47 -6.35
C ASP A 105 11.67 -6.96 -7.33
N ILE A 106 10.44 -6.79 -6.84
CA ILE A 106 9.31 -6.31 -7.60
C ILE A 106 8.62 -5.21 -6.81
N VAL A 107 8.31 -4.10 -7.46
CA VAL A 107 7.55 -3.00 -6.90
C VAL A 107 6.29 -2.79 -7.71
N VAL A 108 5.16 -2.70 -7.03
CA VAL A 108 3.87 -2.37 -7.64
C VAL A 108 3.36 -1.04 -7.13
N HIS A 109 2.66 -0.31 -7.99
CA HIS A 109 1.97 0.92 -7.64
C HIS A 109 0.56 0.91 -8.23
N SER A 110 -0.43 1.25 -7.43
CA SER A 110 -1.70 1.71 -7.97
C SER A 110 -1.49 3.12 -8.56
N ALA A 111 -1.37 3.19 -9.89
CA ALA A 111 -1.22 4.48 -10.58
C ALA A 111 -2.47 5.39 -10.41
N THR A 112 -3.61 4.78 -10.08
CA THR A 112 -4.86 5.45 -9.70
C THR A 112 -4.67 6.49 -8.60
N LYS A 113 -3.72 6.23 -7.66
CA LYS A 113 -3.49 7.01 -6.45
C LYS A 113 -2.56 8.21 -6.76
N PHE A 114 -1.51 8.43 -6.02
CA PHE A 114 -0.61 9.59 -6.19
C PHE A 114 -0.06 9.80 -7.59
N ILE A 115 0.16 8.73 -8.37
CA ILE A 115 0.69 8.87 -9.74
C ILE A 115 -0.29 9.67 -10.60
N GLY A 116 -1.55 9.26 -10.68
CA GLY A 116 -2.60 10.03 -11.34
C GLY A 116 -3.01 11.28 -10.56
N GLY A 117 -3.14 11.13 -9.25
CA GLY A 117 -3.38 12.21 -8.28
C GLY A 117 -4.80 12.78 -8.24
N HIS A 118 -5.73 12.29 -9.05
CA HIS A 118 -7.06 12.87 -9.20
C HIS A 118 -8.21 11.85 -9.15
N GLY A 119 -7.90 10.55 -8.97
CA GLY A 119 -8.91 9.49 -8.95
C GLY A 119 -9.70 9.30 -10.26
N THR A 120 -9.28 9.93 -11.35
CA THR A 120 -10.02 9.98 -12.63
C THR A 120 -9.69 8.84 -13.59
N ALA A 121 -8.62 8.09 -13.33
CA ALA A 121 -8.18 6.96 -14.14
C ALA A 121 -7.78 5.78 -13.25
N LEU A 122 -8.12 4.57 -13.66
CA LEU A 122 -7.69 3.34 -13.01
C LEU A 122 -6.51 2.73 -13.76
N GLY A 123 -5.49 2.32 -13.00
CA GLY A 123 -4.33 1.65 -13.58
C GLY A 123 -3.30 1.27 -12.53
N GLY A 124 -2.34 0.46 -12.96
CA GLY A 124 -1.23 0.01 -12.13
C GLY A 124 0.09 -0.01 -12.89
N VAL A 125 1.17 -0.05 -12.14
CA VAL A 125 2.53 -0.19 -12.67
C VAL A 125 3.22 -1.32 -11.92
N ILE A 126 3.89 -2.20 -12.66
CA ILE A 126 4.76 -3.25 -12.13
C ILE A 126 6.17 -2.94 -12.59
N VAL A 127 7.10 -2.89 -11.65
CA VAL A 127 8.53 -2.62 -11.92
C VAL A 127 9.34 -3.77 -11.36
N GLU A 128 10.28 -4.29 -12.15
CA GLU A 128 11.21 -5.35 -11.76
C GLU A 128 12.59 -4.76 -11.51
N SER A 129 13.28 -5.20 -10.44
CA SER A 129 14.63 -4.73 -10.11
C SER A 129 15.69 -5.20 -11.11
N GLY A 130 15.43 -6.31 -11.77
CA GLY A 130 16.39 -7.01 -12.61
C GLY A 130 17.50 -7.75 -11.86
N LYS A 131 17.43 -7.80 -10.51
CA LYS A 131 18.47 -8.40 -9.67
C LYS A 131 18.14 -9.80 -9.19
N PHE A 132 16.85 -10.18 -9.15
CA PHE A 132 16.46 -11.50 -8.69
C PHE A 132 16.84 -12.57 -9.72
N ASP A 133 17.53 -13.61 -9.28
CA ASP A 133 17.94 -14.74 -10.13
C ASP A 133 16.82 -15.78 -10.22
N TRP A 134 15.92 -15.58 -11.20
CA TRP A 134 14.79 -16.47 -11.47
C TRP A 134 15.22 -17.92 -11.77
N ALA A 135 16.37 -18.10 -12.45
CA ALA A 135 16.87 -19.42 -12.82
C ALA A 135 17.46 -20.15 -11.60
N ALA A 136 18.30 -19.48 -10.81
CA ALA A 136 18.91 -20.08 -9.61
C ALA A 136 17.89 -20.34 -8.50
N SER A 137 16.75 -19.64 -8.48
CA SER A 137 15.63 -19.94 -7.59
C SER A 137 15.10 -21.35 -7.75
N GLY A 138 14.99 -21.84 -9.00
CA GLY A 138 14.41 -23.14 -9.34
C GLY A 138 12.89 -23.24 -9.10
N LYS A 139 12.24 -22.16 -8.63
CA LYS A 139 10.81 -22.14 -8.29
C LYS A 139 9.93 -21.58 -9.42
N PHE A 140 10.54 -21.05 -10.51
CA PHE A 140 9.85 -20.30 -11.57
C PHE A 140 10.18 -20.83 -12.97
N PRO A 141 9.79 -22.08 -13.31
CA PRO A 141 10.09 -22.69 -14.60
C PRO A 141 9.55 -21.90 -15.79
N GLN A 142 8.44 -21.16 -15.62
CA GLN A 142 7.87 -20.30 -16.66
C GLN A 142 8.82 -19.21 -17.17
N PHE A 143 9.86 -18.85 -16.43
CA PHE A 143 10.87 -17.88 -16.84
C PHE A 143 12.19 -18.52 -17.29
N SER A 144 12.53 -19.68 -16.70
CA SER A 144 13.84 -20.34 -16.89
C SER A 144 13.82 -21.55 -17.82
N GLU A 145 12.63 -21.97 -18.26
CA GLU A 145 12.47 -23.08 -19.20
C GLU A 145 11.93 -22.61 -20.57
N PRO A 146 12.15 -23.41 -21.66
CA PRO A 146 11.65 -23.06 -22.98
C PRO A 146 10.13 -22.89 -23.03
N ASN A 147 9.67 -21.74 -23.52
CA ASN A 147 8.24 -21.43 -23.63
C ASN A 147 7.69 -21.82 -25.00
N ALA A 148 6.73 -22.74 -25.04
CA ALA A 148 6.16 -23.26 -26.27
C ALA A 148 5.44 -22.18 -27.12
N SER A 149 4.77 -21.19 -26.50
CA SER A 149 4.07 -20.12 -27.23
C SER A 149 5.01 -19.05 -27.79
N TYR A 150 6.33 -19.13 -27.46
CA TYR A 150 7.37 -18.25 -27.97
C TYR A 150 8.52 -19.04 -28.62
N HIS A 151 8.19 -20.12 -29.35
CA HIS A 151 9.13 -20.92 -30.12
C HIS A 151 10.31 -21.48 -29.30
N GLY A 152 10.09 -21.76 -28.02
CA GLY A 152 11.12 -22.26 -27.12
C GLY A 152 12.02 -21.20 -26.49
N ALA A 153 11.67 -19.92 -26.60
CA ALA A 153 12.42 -18.86 -25.91
C ALA A 153 12.39 -19.03 -24.38
N VAL A 154 13.53 -18.83 -23.74
CA VAL A 154 13.71 -18.79 -22.28
C VAL A 154 13.74 -17.33 -21.87
N PHE A 155 12.80 -16.88 -21.01
CA PHE A 155 12.65 -15.46 -20.71
C PHE A 155 13.84 -14.87 -19.95
N THR A 156 14.49 -15.65 -19.08
CA THR A 156 15.72 -15.23 -18.39
C THR A 156 16.90 -14.98 -19.33
N GLU A 157 16.92 -15.63 -20.48
CA GLU A 157 17.95 -15.45 -21.52
C GLU A 157 17.56 -14.39 -22.55
N ALA A 158 16.28 -14.36 -22.94
CA ALA A 158 15.76 -13.42 -23.93
C ALA A 158 15.64 -11.98 -23.41
N ALA A 159 15.42 -11.83 -22.10
CA ALA A 159 15.27 -10.54 -21.44
C ALA A 159 16.01 -10.53 -20.08
N PRO A 160 17.35 -10.57 -20.08
CA PRO A 160 18.12 -10.55 -18.84
C PRO A 160 17.77 -9.29 -18.01
N GLY A 161 17.46 -9.49 -16.72
CA GLY A 161 17.06 -8.42 -15.82
C GLY A 161 15.62 -7.87 -16.01
N ALA A 162 14.82 -8.48 -16.91
CA ALA A 162 13.45 -8.08 -17.18
C ALA A 162 12.53 -9.29 -17.49
N ALA A 163 12.87 -10.47 -16.97
CA ALA A 163 12.19 -11.72 -17.32
C ALA A 163 10.70 -11.71 -16.91
N LEU A 164 10.39 -11.25 -15.70
CA LEU A 164 9.02 -11.16 -15.21
C LEU A 164 8.19 -10.18 -16.04
N VAL A 165 8.65 -8.93 -16.19
CA VAL A 165 7.86 -7.91 -16.90
C VAL A 165 7.71 -8.22 -18.37
N THR A 166 8.71 -8.90 -18.98
CA THR A 166 8.60 -9.39 -20.36
C THR A 166 7.58 -10.51 -20.47
N TYR A 167 7.59 -11.47 -19.54
CA TYR A 167 6.58 -12.54 -19.49
C TYR A 167 5.16 -11.97 -19.29
N VAL A 168 5.00 -11.02 -18.35
CA VAL A 168 3.73 -10.36 -18.12
C VAL A 168 3.19 -9.71 -19.41
N ARG A 169 4.04 -9.00 -20.16
CA ARG A 169 3.64 -8.34 -21.41
C ARG A 169 3.39 -9.33 -22.54
N ALA A 170 4.28 -10.30 -22.70
CA ALA A 170 4.24 -11.24 -23.81
C ALA A 170 3.14 -12.30 -23.67
N ILE A 171 2.86 -12.74 -22.46
CA ILE A 171 1.91 -13.83 -22.18
C ILE A 171 0.65 -13.27 -21.53
N LEU A 172 0.74 -12.76 -20.28
CA LEU A 172 -0.44 -12.44 -19.50
C LEU A 172 -1.26 -11.30 -20.11
N LEU A 173 -0.61 -10.20 -20.48
CA LEU A 173 -1.28 -9.07 -21.11
C LEU A 173 -1.95 -9.47 -22.42
N ARG A 174 -1.23 -10.22 -23.28
CA ARG A 174 -1.73 -10.70 -24.57
C ARG A 174 -2.93 -11.64 -24.40
N ASP A 175 -2.81 -12.61 -23.49
CA ASP A 175 -3.78 -13.71 -23.40
C ASP A 175 -5.02 -13.32 -22.60
N THR A 176 -4.90 -12.44 -21.60
CA THR A 176 -6.02 -11.95 -20.79
C THR A 176 -6.67 -10.67 -21.36
N GLY A 177 -5.94 -9.91 -22.20
CA GLY A 177 -6.40 -8.62 -22.70
C GLY A 177 -6.44 -7.51 -21.65
N ALA A 178 -5.81 -7.70 -20.48
CA ALA A 178 -5.77 -6.74 -19.38
C ALA A 178 -4.84 -5.55 -19.69
N THR A 179 -5.10 -4.85 -20.79
CA THR A 179 -4.29 -3.71 -21.24
C THR A 179 -4.83 -2.39 -20.72
N LEU A 180 -3.90 -1.48 -20.41
CA LEU A 180 -4.25 -0.12 -20.00
C LEU A 180 -4.75 0.69 -21.21
N SER A 181 -5.83 1.46 -21.00
CA SER A 181 -6.29 2.43 -22.01
C SER A 181 -5.19 3.44 -22.34
N PRO A 182 -4.91 3.73 -23.63
CA PRO A 182 -3.95 4.77 -24.01
C PRO A 182 -4.26 6.15 -23.40
N PHE A 183 -5.53 6.47 -23.21
CA PHE A 183 -5.94 7.71 -22.57
C PHE A 183 -5.59 7.73 -21.08
N HIS A 184 -5.80 6.63 -20.36
CA HIS A 184 -5.35 6.50 -18.95
C HIS A 184 -3.82 6.56 -18.86
N ALA A 185 -3.10 5.91 -19.79
CA ALA A 185 -1.63 5.99 -19.82
C ALA A 185 -1.15 7.44 -20.00
N PHE A 186 -1.79 8.21 -20.89
CA PHE A 186 -1.52 9.63 -21.07
C PHE A 186 -1.75 10.43 -19.78
N MET A 187 -2.87 10.22 -19.10
CA MET A 187 -3.16 10.88 -17.80
C MET A 187 -2.12 10.56 -16.74
N PHE A 188 -1.67 9.31 -16.64
CA PHE A 188 -0.63 8.92 -15.69
C PHE A 188 0.74 9.50 -16.04
N LEU A 189 1.08 9.61 -17.31
CA LEU A 189 2.32 10.28 -17.74
C LEU A 189 2.31 11.76 -17.34
N GLN A 190 1.19 12.47 -17.57
CA GLN A 190 1.03 13.85 -17.09
C GLN A 190 1.12 13.95 -15.56
N GLY A 191 0.48 13.00 -14.82
CA GLY A 191 0.56 12.94 -13.36
C GLY A 191 1.99 12.73 -12.85
N LEU A 192 2.80 11.95 -13.55
CA LEU A 192 4.21 11.72 -13.19
C LEU A 192 5.06 13.00 -13.30
N GLU A 193 4.78 13.89 -14.25
CA GLU A 193 5.54 15.14 -14.43
C GLU A 193 5.47 16.04 -13.19
N THR A 194 4.38 15.99 -12.43
CA THR A 194 4.16 16.81 -11.22
C THR A 194 4.18 16.00 -9.93
N LEU A 195 4.49 14.71 -9.99
CA LEU A 195 4.40 13.82 -8.83
C LEU A 195 5.22 14.32 -7.64
N SER A 196 6.47 14.69 -7.86
CA SER A 196 7.35 15.16 -6.77
C SER A 196 6.80 16.40 -6.09
N LEU A 197 6.36 17.39 -6.87
CA LEU A 197 5.79 18.65 -6.36
C LEU A 197 4.53 18.40 -5.53
N ARG A 198 3.65 17.52 -6.01
CA ARG A 198 2.42 17.18 -5.29
C ARG A 198 2.72 16.41 -4.02
N VAL A 199 3.59 15.41 -4.08
CA VAL A 199 3.92 14.58 -2.91
C VAL A 199 4.64 15.40 -1.84
N GLU A 200 5.54 16.32 -2.20
CA GLU A 200 6.13 17.27 -1.24
C GLU A 200 5.07 18.08 -0.52
N ARG A 201 4.12 18.65 -1.26
CA ARG A 201 3.02 19.42 -0.68
C ARG A 201 2.11 18.57 0.20
N HIS A 202 1.76 17.35 -0.23
CA HIS A 202 0.99 16.41 0.57
C HIS A 202 1.66 16.11 1.91
N VAL A 203 2.96 15.81 1.89
CA VAL A 203 3.74 15.52 3.10
C VAL A 203 3.84 16.74 4.02
N GLU A 204 4.14 17.90 3.45
CA GLU A 204 4.22 19.15 4.22
C GLU A 204 2.91 19.44 4.95
N ASN A 205 1.79 19.36 4.23
CA ASN A 205 0.46 19.56 4.81
C ASN A 205 0.15 18.51 5.88
N ALA A 206 0.42 17.23 5.58
CA ALA A 206 0.16 16.13 6.51
C ALA A 206 0.91 16.30 7.83
N LEU A 207 2.19 16.68 7.80
CA LEU A 207 2.98 16.90 9.02
C LEU A 207 2.43 18.05 9.87
N LYS A 208 1.94 19.13 9.23
CA LYS A 208 1.30 20.25 9.95
C LYS A 208 -0.05 19.83 10.56
N VAL A 209 -0.83 19.00 9.86
CA VAL A 209 -2.08 18.44 10.40
C VAL A 209 -1.79 17.48 11.55
N VAL A 210 -0.77 16.63 11.45
CA VAL A 210 -0.33 15.75 12.55
C VAL A 210 0.04 16.55 13.78
N ASP A 211 0.82 17.64 13.62
CA ASP A 211 1.19 18.53 14.74
C ASP A 211 -0.04 19.19 15.37
N PHE A 212 -0.97 19.69 14.54
CA PHE A 212 -2.23 20.28 15.01
C PHE A 212 -3.07 19.28 15.80
N LEU A 213 -3.32 18.09 15.25
CA LEU A 213 -4.12 17.05 15.89
C LEU A 213 -3.48 16.54 17.19
N SER A 214 -2.17 16.39 17.23
CA SER A 214 -1.44 15.93 18.43
C SER A 214 -1.54 16.89 19.61
N LYS A 215 -1.85 18.16 19.35
CA LYS A 215 -2.02 19.21 20.38
C LYS A 215 -3.49 19.47 20.73
N ASN A 216 -4.43 18.92 19.94
CA ASN A 216 -5.85 19.19 20.12
C ASN A 216 -6.41 18.40 21.31
N PRO A 217 -7.07 19.05 22.31
CA PRO A 217 -7.58 18.39 23.50
C PRO A 217 -8.72 17.39 23.22
N LYS A 218 -9.38 17.45 22.06
CA LYS A 218 -10.44 16.54 21.62
C LYS A 218 -9.92 15.31 20.87
N VAL A 219 -8.60 15.22 20.65
CA VAL A 219 -7.94 14.06 20.04
C VAL A 219 -7.40 13.14 21.13
N GLU A 220 -7.66 11.85 20.99
CA GLU A 220 -7.17 10.81 21.89
C GLU A 220 -5.79 10.32 21.45
N ASN A 221 -5.62 10.07 20.13
CA ASN A 221 -4.39 9.53 19.57
C ASN A 221 -4.24 9.93 18.09
N VAL A 222 -3.01 10.00 17.60
CA VAL A 222 -2.68 10.18 16.19
C VAL A 222 -1.74 9.07 15.75
N ASN A 223 -2.12 8.32 14.73
CA ASN A 223 -1.33 7.21 14.20
C ASN A 223 -0.47 7.67 13.02
N HIS A 224 0.66 8.32 13.30
CA HIS A 224 1.61 8.72 12.27
C HIS A 224 3.05 8.36 12.67
N PRO A 225 3.85 7.77 11.75
CA PRO A 225 5.18 7.25 12.10
C PRO A 225 6.23 8.34 12.40
N SER A 226 5.95 9.61 12.06
CA SER A 226 6.85 10.73 12.40
C SER A 226 6.83 11.08 13.89
N LEU A 227 5.80 10.68 14.63
CA LEU A 227 5.69 10.98 16.06
C LEU A 227 6.78 10.25 16.84
N PRO A 228 7.44 10.92 17.81
CA PRO A 228 8.58 10.36 18.54
C PRO A 228 8.28 9.08 19.33
N ASP A 229 7.04 8.94 19.78
CA ASP A 229 6.53 7.80 20.55
C ASP A 229 5.96 6.67 19.67
N SER A 230 5.88 6.87 18.36
CA SER A 230 5.49 5.82 17.43
C SER A 230 6.51 4.68 17.42
N LYS A 231 6.05 3.45 17.55
CA LYS A 231 6.90 2.25 17.43
C LYS A 231 7.61 2.15 16.07
N TYR A 232 7.08 2.83 15.05
CA TYR A 232 7.66 2.88 13.71
C TYR A 232 8.62 4.06 13.48
N ASN A 233 8.87 4.92 14.48
CA ASN A 233 9.67 6.14 14.30
C ASN A 233 11.11 5.85 13.85
N ALA A 234 11.72 4.75 14.32
CA ALA A 234 13.05 4.35 13.87
C ALA A 234 13.07 3.97 12.38
N LEU A 235 12.11 3.18 11.93
CA LEU A 235 11.94 2.79 10.52
C LEU A 235 11.54 3.98 9.64
N TYR A 236 10.72 4.89 10.17
CA TYR A 236 10.39 6.15 9.50
C TYR A 236 11.68 6.95 9.20
N LYS A 237 12.54 7.14 10.18
CA LYS A 237 13.82 7.85 9.98
C LYS A 237 14.76 7.14 8.99
N LYS A 238 14.73 5.79 8.97
CA LYS A 238 15.54 4.97 8.06
C LYS A 238 15.06 5.06 6.62
N TYR A 239 13.76 4.86 6.39
CA TYR A 239 13.20 4.68 5.04
C TYR A 239 12.57 5.92 4.44
N PHE A 240 12.13 6.87 5.26
CA PHE A 240 11.32 8.01 4.83
C PHE A 240 11.91 9.37 5.21
N PRO A 241 13.15 9.68 4.81
CA PRO A 241 13.77 10.97 5.16
C PRO A 241 13.05 12.20 4.57
N LYS A 242 12.20 11.97 3.55
CA LYS A 242 11.36 13.00 2.92
C LYS A 242 9.92 13.01 3.45
N GLY A 243 9.60 12.17 4.44
CA GLY A 243 8.25 11.98 4.99
C GLY A 243 7.53 10.73 4.49
N ALA A 244 6.53 10.29 5.23
CA ALA A 244 5.81 9.03 5.03
C ALA A 244 4.41 9.21 4.43
N GLY A 245 4.28 10.00 3.39
CA GLY A 245 3.01 10.23 2.71
C GLY A 245 2.07 11.16 3.46
N SER A 246 0.76 11.08 3.15
CA SER A 246 -0.25 11.99 3.67
C SER A 246 -1.54 11.29 4.12
N ILE A 247 -1.46 9.98 4.32
CA ILE A 247 -2.62 9.18 4.71
C ILE A 247 -2.33 8.59 6.08
N PHE A 248 -3.18 8.87 7.04
CA PHE A 248 -3.03 8.41 8.42
C PHE A 248 -4.38 8.41 9.14
N THR A 249 -4.41 7.87 10.35
CA THR A 249 -5.59 7.87 11.21
C THR A 249 -5.36 8.66 12.47
N PHE A 250 -6.44 9.13 13.05
CA PHE A 250 -6.47 9.61 14.43
C PHE A 250 -7.76 9.14 15.12
N GLU A 251 -7.76 9.14 16.43
CA GLU A 251 -8.89 8.79 17.27
C GLU A 251 -9.39 10.06 17.94
N ILE A 252 -10.66 10.40 17.69
CA ILE A 252 -11.32 11.53 18.36
C ILE A 252 -11.84 11.07 19.73
N LYS A 253 -11.82 11.94 20.74
CA LYS A 253 -12.43 11.63 22.03
C LYS A 253 -13.94 11.54 21.87
N GLY A 254 -14.51 10.39 22.21
CA GLY A 254 -15.93 10.08 22.07
C GLY A 254 -16.16 8.72 21.43
N ASP A 255 -17.25 8.59 20.75
CA ASP A 255 -17.71 7.36 20.11
C ASP A 255 -17.80 7.47 18.58
N ALA A 256 -18.39 6.47 17.93
CA ALA A 256 -18.60 6.45 16.49
C ALA A 256 -19.50 7.60 15.99
N GLU A 257 -20.47 8.02 16.77
CA GLU A 257 -21.36 9.12 16.38
C GLU A 257 -20.63 10.46 16.46
N THR A 258 -19.75 10.64 17.45
CA THR A 258 -18.84 11.79 17.53
C THR A 258 -17.94 11.88 16.31
N ALA A 259 -17.34 10.74 15.88
CA ALA A 259 -16.50 10.70 14.69
C ALA A 259 -17.28 11.06 13.43
N LYS A 260 -18.50 10.56 13.27
CA LYS A 260 -19.36 10.89 12.13
C LYS A 260 -19.78 12.36 12.15
N LYS A 261 -20.24 12.90 13.33
CA LYS A 261 -20.60 14.30 13.50
C LYS A 261 -19.42 15.21 13.10
N PHE A 262 -18.20 14.89 13.51
CA PHE A 262 -17.00 15.59 13.09
C PHE A 262 -16.82 15.59 11.56
N ILE A 263 -16.91 14.44 10.92
CA ILE A 263 -16.73 14.32 9.46
C ILE A 263 -17.82 15.09 8.70
N ASP A 264 -19.06 15.05 9.17
CA ASP A 264 -20.21 15.71 8.53
C ASP A 264 -20.09 17.25 8.55
N HIS A 265 -19.27 17.83 9.44
CA HIS A 265 -19.01 19.26 9.52
C HIS A 265 -17.82 19.74 8.68
N LEU A 266 -17.05 18.81 8.07
CA LEU A 266 -15.94 19.20 7.21
C LEU A 266 -16.46 19.73 5.88
N GLU A 267 -15.95 20.87 5.44
CA GLU A 267 -16.30 21.54 4.18
C GLU A 267 -15.20 21.42 3.11
N VAL A 268 -13.93 21.47 3.51
CA VAL A 268 -12.78 21.29 2.60
C VAL A 268 -12.55 19.82 2.30
N PHE A 269 -12.69 18.96 3.32
CA PHE A 269 -12.55 17.52 3.14
C PHE A 269 -13.79 16.92 2.49
N SER A 270 -13.58 16.10 1.46
CA SER A 270 -14.66 15.32 0.87
C SER A 270 -14.81 13.97 1.59
N LEU A 271 -16.05 13.60 1.93
CA LEU A 271 -16.37 12.26 2.41
C LEU A 271 -16.32 11.29 1.23
N LEU A 272 -15.20 10.63 1.04
CA LEU A 272 -14.98 9.71 -0.08
C LEU A 272 -14.00 8.60 0.31
N ALA A 273 -14.39 7.35 0.04
CA ALA A 273 -13.59 6.16 0.29
C ALA A 273 -12.39 5.99 -0.69
N ASN A 274 -11.73 7.09 -1.07
CA ASN A 274 -10.50 7.12 -1.85
C ASN A 274 -9.36 7.65 -0.96
N VAL A 275 -8.16 7.70 -1.52
CA VAL A 275 -6.95 8.25 -0.88
C VAL A 275 -5.99 8.78 -1.94
N ALA A 276 -5.03 9.60 -1.52
CA ALA A 276 -3.95 10.09 -2.40
C ALA A 276 -4.46 10.93 -3.59
N ASP A 277 -5.57 11.60 -3.39
CA ASP A 277 -6.09 12.64 -4.28
C ASP A 277 -5.45 13.98 -3.92
N VAL A 278 -5.36 14.89 -4.89
CA VAL A 278 -4.94 16.28 -4.63
C VAL A 278 -5.90 17.00 -3.69
N LYS A 279 -7.13 16.50 -3.54
CA LYS A 279 -8.12 16.96 -2.58
C LYS A 279 -7.99 16.22 -1.26
N SER A 280 -8.22 16.92 -0.18
CA SER A 280 -8.32 16.34 1.16
C SER A 280 -9.58 15.48 1.29
N LEU A 281 -9.42 14.27 1.83
CA LEU A 281 -10.48 13.29 2.02
C LEU A 281 -10.52 12.82 3.47
N ALA A 282 -11.73 12.58 3.96
CA ALA A 282 -11.96 12.00 5.29
C ALA A 282 -12.96 10.85 5.21
N ILE A 283 -12.74 9.81 5.98
CA ILE A 283 -13.72 8.73 6.18
C ILE A 283 -13.72 8.23 7.62
N HIS A 284 -14.83 7.60 8.00
CA HIS A 284 -14.95 6.76 9.19
C HIS A 284 -14.75 5.29 8.76
N PRO A 285 -13.56 4.68 8.95
CA PRO A 285 -13.25 3.36 8.36
C PRO A 285 -14.24 2.28 8.78
N ALA A 286 -14.63 2.22 10.06
CA ALA A 286 -15.52 1.20 10.59
C ALA A 286 -16.90 1.16 9.92
N SER A 287 -17.45 2.31 9.47
CA SER A 287 -18.75 2.36 8.79
C SER A 287 -18.68 2.45 7.27
N THR A 288 -17.47 2.50 6.69
CA THR A 288 -17.27 2.65 5.24
C THR A 288 -16.43 1.51 4.66
N THR A 289 -15.12 1.68 4.57
CA THR A 289 -14.21 0.73 3.91
C THR A 289 -14.06 -0.61 4.64
N HIS A 290 -14.40 -0.69 5.93
CA HIS A 290 -14.28 -1.88 6.77
C HIS A 290 -15.64 -2.28 7.40
N SER A 291 -16.76 -1.81 6.83
CA SER A 291 -18.11 -2.05 7.35
C SER A 291 -18.56 -3.51 7.35
N GLN A 292 -17.87 -4.37 6.63
CA GLN A 292 -18.11 -5.81 6.59
C GLN A 292 -17.37 -6.60 7.69
N LEU A 293 -16.45 -5.94 8.41
CA LEU A 293 -15.69 -6.58 9.48
C LEU A 293 -16.46 -6.53 10.81
N SER A 294 -16.31 -7.56 11.61
CA SER A 294 -16.78 -7.58 13.00
C SER A 294 -15.96 -6.63 13.88
N GLU A 295 -16.48 -6.30 15.05
CA GLU A 295 -15.75 -5.47 16.04
C GLU A 295 -14.39 -6.08 16.44
N ALA A 296 -14.32 -7.41 16.55
CA ALA A 296 -13.08 -8.12 16.85
C ALA A 296 -12.04 -7.96 15.71
N GLU A 297 -12.46 -8.12 14.46
CA GLU A 297 -11.60 -7.95 13.29
C GLU A 297 -11.15 -6.49 13.10
N LEU A 298 -12.02 -5.52 13.40
CA LEU A 298 -11.64 -4.10 13.42
C LEU A 298 -10.57 -3.83 14.48
N ALA A 299 -10.77 -4.37 15.69
CA ALA A 299 -9.80 -4.20 16.79
C ALA A 299 -8.43 -4.83 16.46
N GLU A 300 -8.41 -6.00 15.82
CA GLU A 300 -7.19 -6.65 15.33
C GLU A 300 -6.44 -5.79 14.30
N GLN A 301 -7.16 -4.99 13.52
CA GLN A 301 -6.58 -4.04 12.56
C GLN A 301 -6.25 -2.67 13.18
N GLY A 302 -6.45 -2.50 14.50
CA GLY A 302 -6.24 -1.25 15.21
C GLY A 302 -7.23 -0.15 14.83
N ILE A 303 -8.42 -0.51 14.38
CA ILE A 303 -9.51 0.41 14.03
C ILE A 303 -10.52 0.42 15.17
N LYS A 304 -10.59 1.54 15.89
CA LYS A 304 -11.58 1.75 16.95
C LYS A 304 -12.86 2.39 16.39
N PRO A 305 -13.98 2.35 17.14
CA PRO A 305 -15.21 3.01 16.72
C PRO A 305 -15.09 4.53 16.48
N ASN A 306 -14.14 5.19 17.14
CA ASN A 306 -13.87 6.62 17.03
C ASN A 306 -12.68 6.95 16.10
N THR A 307 -12.23 6.00 15.30
CA THR A 307 -11.12 6.20 14.34
C THR A 307 -11.59 6.94 13.09
N ILE A 308 -10.87 7.98 12.73
CA ILE A 308 -11.04 8.75 11.48
C ILE A 308 -9.79 8.60 10.65
N ARG A 309 -9.92 8.29 9.35
CA ARG A 309 -8.82 8.30 8.40
C ARG A 309 -8.85 9.58 7.57
N LEU A 310 -7.71 10.26 7.52
CA LEU A 310 -7.49 11.40 6.64
C LEU A 310 -6.57 11.02 5.48
N SER A 311 -6.83 11.60 4.32
CA SER A 311 -5.93 11.68 3.19
C SER A 311 -5.74 13.16 2.88
N ILE A 312 -4.64 13.73 3.32
CA ILE A 312 -4.39 15.17 3.23
C ILE A 312 -4.00 15.54 1.80
N GLY A 313 -4.69 16.51 1.24
CA GLY A 313 -4.49 17.02 -0.11
C GLY A 313 -3.43 18.13 -0.21
N THR A 314 -3.52 18.87 -1.31
CA THR A 314 -2.55 19.92 -1.68
C THR A 314 -3.11 21.33 -1.48
N GLU A 315 -4.28 21.48 -0.88
CA GLU A 315 -4.94 22.76 -0.60
C GLU A 315 -4.06 23.65 0.30
N ASN A 316 -4.47 24.89 0.49
CA ASN A 316 -3.81 25.76 1.45
C ASN A 316 -3.92 25.16 2.84
N ILE A 317 -2.79 25.05 3.54
CA ILE A 317 -2.75 24.44 4.87
C ILE A 317 -3.58 25.20 5.91
N ASP A 318 -3.67 26.50 5.80
CA ASP A 318 -4.46 27.30 6.75
C ASP A 318 -5.95 26.99 6.59
N ASP A 319 -6.43 26.75 5.36
CA ASP A 319 -7.80 26.35 5.10
C ASP A 319 -8.08 24.94 5.64
N ILE A 320 -7.14 24.00 5.46
CA ILE A 320 -7.24 22.62 6.00
C ILE A 320 -7.34 22.68 7.54
N ILE A 321 -6.46 23.43 8.20
CA ILE A 321 -6.45 23.54 9.66
C ILE A 321 -7.70 24.24 10.17
N TYR A 322 -8.14 25.29 9.47
CA TYR A 322 -9.38 26.00 9.82
C TYR A 322 -10.60 25.07 9.75
N ASP A 323 -10.75 24.30 8.67
CA ASP A 323 -11.83 23.35 8.49
C ASP A 323 -11.87 22.28 9.59
N LEU A 324 -10.70 21.73 9.94
CA LEU A 324 -10.58 20.79 11.06
C LEU A 324 -10.97 21.44 12.41
N GLN A 325 -10.57 22.68 12.65
CA GLN A 325 -10.90 23.40 13.88
C GLN A 325 -12.41 23.65 13.99
N GLU A 326 -13.06 24.15 12.94
CA GLU A 326 -14.52 24.36 12.92
C GLU A 326 -15.28 23.06 13.17
N ALA A 327 -14.82 21.96 12.56
CA ALA A 327 -15.41 20.65 12.82
C ALA A 327 -15.24 20.20 14.28
N PHE A 328 -14.10 20.47 14.93
CA PHE A 328 -13.95 20.22 16.36
C PHE A 328 -14.85 21.13 17.21
N ASP A 329 -14.99 22.40 16.86
CA ASP A 329 -15.79 23.35 17.63
C ASP A 329 -17.28 23.00 17.59
N SER A 330 -17.77 22.49 16.46
CA SER A 330 -19.16 22.01 16.31
C SER A 330 -19.54 20.84 17.23
N LEU A 331 -18.57 20.18 17.85
CA LEU A 331 -18.84 19.08 18.78
C LEU A 331 -19.27 19.58 20.19
N ASP A 332 -19.07 20.86 20.50
CA ASP A 332 -19.45 21.45 21.76
C ASP A 332 -20.93 21.89 21.77
N ASP A 333 -21.55 21.94 20.59
CA ASP A 333 -22.98 22.29 20.38
C ASP A 333 -23.85 21.00 20.36
#